data_195648c8a6e9c1d238495e5afecdb83c
#
_entry.id   195648c8a6e9c1d238495e5afecdb83c
#
_cell.length_a   1.000
_cell.length_b   1.000
_cell.length_c   1.000
_cell.angle_alpha   90.00
_cell.angle_beta   90.00
_cell.angle_gamma   90.00
#
_symmetry.space_group_name_H-M   'P 1'
#
loop_
_entity.id
_entity.type
_entity.pdbx_description
1 polymer ?
#
loop_
_entity_poly.entity_id
_entity_poly.type
_entity_poly.pdbx_seq_one_letter_code
_entity_poly.pdbx_strand_id
1 'polypeptide(L)'
;MPTPTRPARASDLDRLVAIEELAFQTDRISRRSFRAFMERKTAMLHVIEQEGEVAGYFLVLFRRNSALARLYSIAVHPGCSGHGLGTQLLQAAEQAAFEGGRFVLRLEVREDNPGAIALYRKHGYREWGRYLDYYEDHTDALRFEKVLRGDAEVESNVPYFPQSQEFTCGPACLMMALAHFQPNYRWDAVEEIRIWRESTTIFMLSGPGGCGPLGLALAAQRRGLHVKVLLSHEGPLFLDSVRSPAKREVMELAQTDFRQRIETSDIPVEYRSLDLNDLRETLARGGLALVLISAFQMLGVKVPHWVLVIGDTGTHFVIHDPFVDYEVSETPADCSSLPISHSLFLGMAQFGKQGLRACLLVHEEPLP
;
A
#
# COMPACT_ATOMS: atom_id res chain seq x y z
N MET A 1 -27.35 -2.02 -18.50
CA MET A 1 -26.57 -2.64 -17.44
C MET A 1 -25.18 -2.91 -17.98
N PRO A 2 -24.09 -2.80 -17.20
CA PRO A 2 -22.77 -3.18 -17.67
C PRO A 2 -22.75 -4.65 -18.05
N THR A 3 -22.10 -4.98 -19.16
CA THR A 3 -21.96 -6.37 -19.62
C THR A 3 -20.98 -7.09 -18.68
N PRO A 4 -21.37 -8.21 -18.03
CA PRO A 4 -20.48 -8.89 -17.11
C PRO A 4 -19.29 -9.50 -17.85
N THR A 5 -18.11 -9.41 -17.25
CA THR A 5 -16.92 -10.15 -17.71
C THR A 5 -16.93 -11.55 -17.10
N ARG A 6 -16.32 -12.51 -17.81
CA ARG A 6 -16.10 -13.88 -17.30
C ARG A 6 -14.66 -14.36 -17.55
N PRO A 7 -14.20 -15.35 -16.79
CA PRO A 7 -12.93 -16.00 -17.10
C PRO A 7 -12.90 -16.52 -18.55
N ALA A 8 -11.76 -16.35 -19.21
CA ALA A 8 -11.54 -16.89 -20.54
C ALA A 8 -11.49 -18.44 -20.51
N ARG A 9 -12.02 -19.07 -21.53
CA ARG A 9 -12.08 -20.53 -21.71
C ARG A 9 -11.21 -20.94 -22.92
N ALA A 10 -10.86 -22.20 -23.01
CA ALA A 10 -10.11 -22.74 -24.13
C ALA A 10 -10.82 -22.51 -25.48
N SER A 11 -12.17 -22.49 -25.49
CA SER A 11 -12.98 -22.16 -26.68
C SER A 11 -12.81 -20.71 -27.16
N ASP A 12 -12.35 -19.79 -26.31
CA ASP A 12 -12.20 -18.38 -26.66
C ASP A 12 -10.85 -18.08 -27.35
N LEU A 13 -9.93 -19.04 -27.37
CA LEU A 13 -8.55 -18.84 -27.85
C LEU A 13 -8.45 -18.29 -29.27
N ASP A 14 -9.26 -18.81 -30.20
CA ASP A 14 -9.23 -18.33 -31.60
C ASP A 14 -9.67 -16.87 -31.67
N ARG A 15 -10.68 -16.51 -30.89
CA ARG A 15 -11.21 -15.15 -30.88
C ARG A 15 -10.25 -14.19 -30.17
N LEU A 16 -9.59 -14.60 -29.07
CA LEU A 16 -8.57 -13.82 -28.39
C LEU A 16 -7.39 -13.49 -29.30
N VAL A 17 -6.89 -14.49 -30.05
CA VAL A 17 -5.80 -14.28 -31.04
C VAL A 17 -6.25 -13.31 -32.13
N ALA A 18 -7.48 -13.45 -32.66
CA ALA A 18 -8.01 -12.54 -33.68
C ALA A 18 -8.12 -11.10 -33.16
N ILE A 19 -8.59 -10.91 -31.92
CA ILE A 19 -8.65 -9.56 -31.31
C ILE A 19 -7.24 -8.97 -31.16
N GLU A 20 -6.27 -9.78 -30.71
CA GLU A 20 -4.88 -9.36 -30.53
C GLU A 20 -4.23 -8.93 -31.86
N GLU A 21 -4.44 -9.71 -32.92
CA GLU A 21 -3.94 -9.41 -34.27
C GLU A 21 -4.51 -8.12 -34.84
N LEU A 22 -5.77 -7.81 -34.53
CA LEU A 22 -6.46 -6.61 -35.01
C LEU A 22 -6.16 -5.37 -34.15
N ALA A 23 -5.95 -5.55 -32.85
CA ALA A 23 -5.75 -4.44 -31.91
C ALA A 23 -4.28 -3.98 -31.82
N PHE A 24 -3.30 -4.89 -32.04
CA PHE A 24 -1.89 -4.58 -31.86
C PHE A 24 -1.08 -4.88 -33.12
N GLN A 25 -0.09 -4.02 -33.39
CA GLN A 25 0.83 -4.20 -34.54
C GLN A 25 2.07 -5.01 -34.15
N THR A 26 2.59 -4.77 -32.94
CA THR A 26 3.77 -5.40 -32.34
C THR A 26 3.44 -6.00 -30.97
N ASP A 27 4.37 -6.71 -30.36
CA ASP A 27 4.30 -7.23 -28.98
C ASP A 27 3.05 -8.08 -28.66
N ARG A 28 2.57 -8.80 -29.67
CA ARG A 28 1.32 -9.58 -29.58
C ARG A 28 1.43 -10.78 -28.66
N ILE A 29 0.41 -11.04 -27.89
CA ILE A 29 0.28 -12.23 -27.08
C ILE A 29 0.00 -13.44 -27.97
N SER A 30 0.92 -14.39 -27.98
CA SER A 30 0.77 -15.60 -28.78
C SER A 30 -0.33 -16.52 -28.23
N ARG A 31 -0.90 -17.37 -29.08
CA ARG A 31 -1.86 -18.42 -28.69
C ARG A 31 -1.34 -19.29 -27.52
N ARG A 32 -0.04 -19.62 -27.55
CA ARG A 32 0.63 -20.40 -26.50
C ARG A 32 0.62 -19.62 -25.17
N SER A 33 0.91 -18.31 -25.23
CA SER A 33 0.94 -17.45 -24.06
C SER A 33 -0.45 -17.27 -23.47
N PHE A 34 -1.49 -17.08 -24.27
CA PHE A 34 -2.89 -17.04 -23.80
C PHE A 34 -3.26 -18.32 -23.02
N ARG A 35 -2.95 -19.49 -23.57
CA ARG A 35 -3.20 -20.77 -22.89
C ARG A 35 -2.47 -20.85 -21.55
N ALA A 36 -1.18 -20.45 -21.53
CA ALA A 36 -0.40 -20.44 -20.30
C ALA A 36 -0.95 -19.47 -19.25
N PHE A 37 -1.49 -18.31 -19.64
CA PHE A 37 -2.11 -17.36 -18.74
C PHE A 37 -3.44 -17.88 -18.16
N MET A 38 -4.24 -18.64 -18.91
CA MET A 38 -5.45 -19.28 -18.40
C MET A 38 -5.19 -20.27 -17.27
N GLU A 39 -4.04 -20.97 -17.31
CA GLU A 39 -3.66 -21.98 -16.32
C GLU A 39 -2.90 -21.39 -15.11
N ARG A 40 -2.39 -20.16 -15.26
CA ARG A 40 -1.48 -19.56 -14.30
C ARG A 40 -2.24 -18.91 -13.13
N LYS A 41 -2.03 -19.39 -11.89
CA LYS A 41 -2.63 -18.82 -10.67
C LYS A 41 -2.29 -17.35 -10.38
N THR A 42 -1.25 -16.82 -11.02
CA THR A 42 -0.83 -15.41 -10.89
C THR A 42 -1.20 -14.58 -12.11
N ALA A 43 -2.17 -15.03 -12.89
CA ALA A 43 -2.74 -14.31 -14.02
C ALA A 43 -4.27 -14.41 -13.96
N MET A 44 -4.95 -13.35 -14.36
CA MET A 44 -6.40 -13.33 -14.52
C MET A 44 -6.69 -12.82 -15.92
N LEU A 45 -7.19 -13.71 -16.77
CA LEU A 45 -7.59 -13.42 -18.14
C LEU A 45 -9.11 -13.54 -18.22
N HIS A 46 -9.78 -12.41 -18.44
CA HIS A 46 -11.23 -12.34 -18.58
C HIS A 46 -11.63 -11.79 -19.95
N VAL A 47 -12.80 -12.16 -20.39
CA VAL A 47 -13.42 -11.70 -21.64
C VAL A 47 -14.74 -10.98 -21.37
N ILE A 48 -15.09 -10.05 -22.24
CA ILE A 48 -16.40 -9.43 -22.33
C ILE A 48 -17.09 -9.88 -23.63
N GLU A 49 -18.37 -10.18 -23.55
CA GLU A 49 -19.15 -10.64 -24.70
C GLU A 49 -20.13 -9.54 -25.17
N GLN A 50 -20.34 -9.46 -26.46
CA GLN A 50 -21.39 -8.67 -27.07
C GLN A 50 -22.09 -9.52 -28.12
N GLU A 51 -23.43 -9.60 -28.07
CA GLU A 51 -24.25 -10.41 -28.99
C GLU A 51 -23.86 -11.90 -29.03
N GLY A 52 -23.36 -12.44 -27.89
CA GLY A 52 -22.92 -13.84 -27.77
C GLY A 52 -21.51 -14.14 -28.26
N GLU A 53 -20.77 -13.14 -28.76
CA GLU A 53 -19.39 -13.26 -29.24
C GLU A 53 -18.42 -12.50 -28.31
N VAL A 54 -17.19 -13.03 -28.14
CA VAL A 54 -16.15 -12.33 -27.39
C VAL A 54 -15.75 -11.05 -28.14
N ALA A 55 -16.04 -9.91 -27.51
CA ALA A 55 -15.80 -8.57 -28.05
C ALA A 55 -14.52 -7.90 -27.50
N GLY A 56 -13.96 -8.41 -26.41
CA GLY A 56 -12.74 -7.87 -25.83
C GLY A 56 -12.25 -8.70 -24.64
N TYR A 57 -11.08 -8.37 -24.14
CA TYR A 57 -10.50 -9.05 -22.98
C TYR A 57 -9.62 -8.10 -22.15
N PHE A 58 -9.32 -8.50 -20.92
CA PHE A 58 -8.21 -7.96 -20.13
C PHE A 58 -7.36 -9.10 -19.55
N LEU A 59 -6.09 -8.83 -19.32
CA LEU A 59 -5.13 -9.68 -18.65
C LEU A 59 -4.45 -8.93 -17.51
N VAL A 60 -4.71 -9.33 -16.27
CA VAL A 60 -4.05 -8.80 -15.08
C VAL A 60 -3.07 -9.83 -14.54
N LEU A 61 -1.86 -9.39 -14.23
CA LEU A 61 -0.81 -10.21 -13.62
C LEU A 61 -0.59 -9.83 -12.17
N PHE A 62 -0.46 -10.84 -11.32
CA PHE A 62 -0.22 -10.70 -9.88
C PHE A 62 1.20 -11.14 -9.53
N ARG A 63 1.89 -10.35 -8.74
CA ARG A 63 3.14 -10.76 -8.11
C ARG A 63 2.85 -11.24 -6.69
N ARG A 64 3.46 -12.38 -6.30
CA ARG A 64 3.34 -12.88 -4.92
C ARG A 64 3.90 -11.85 -3.93
N ASN A 65 3.24 -11.69 -2.78
CA ASN A 65 3.64 -10.79 -1.70
C ASN A 65 3.90 -9.36 -2.20
N SER A 66 3.01 -8.85 -3.05
CA SER A 66 3.07 -7.48 -3.56
C SER A 66 1.68 -6.87 -3.47
N ALA A 67 1.62 -5.61 -3.11
CA ALA A 67 0.41 -4.79 -3.15
C ALA A 67 -0.01 -4.40 -4.58
N LEU A 68 0.88 -4.68 -5.56
CA LEU A 68 0.74 -4.25 -6.94
C LEU A 68 0.17 -5.37 -7.82
N ALA A 69 -0.78 -5.02 -8.70
CA ALA A 69 -1.14 -5.78 -9.88
C ALA A 69 -0.66 -5.03 -11.14
N ARG A 70 -0.51 -5.75 -12.23
CA ARG A 70 -0.17 -5.18 -13.54
C ARG A 70 -1.24 -5.53 -14.55
N LEU A 71 -1.90 -4.53 -15.12
CA LEU A 71 -2.72 -4.69 -16.32
C LEU A 71 -1.76 -4.91 -17.50
N TYR A 72 -1.55 -6.18 -17.85
CA TYR A 72 -0.58 -6.58 -18.86
C TYR A 72 -1.07 -6.30 -20.29
N SER A 73 -2.37 -6.56 -20.54
CA SER A 73 -3.02 -6.27 -21.82
C SER A 73 -4.50 -6.03 -21.63
N ILE A 74 -5.07 -5.16 -22.43
CA ILE A 74 -6.50 -4.88 -22.56
C ILE A 74 -6.81 -4.56 -24.03
N ALA A 75 -7.76 -5.23 -24.62
CA ALA A 75 -8.15 -4.99 -26.01
C ALA A 75 -9.63 -5.18 -26.22
N VAL A 76 -10.18 -4.37 -27.15
CA VAL A 76 -11.53 -4.47 -27.70
C VAL A 76 -11.42 -4.72 -29.19
N HIS A 77 -12.21 -5.65 -29.69
CA HIS A 77 -12.30 -5.90 -31.13
C HIS A 77 -12.68 -4.60 -31.86
N PRO A 78 -11.96 -4.18 -32.92
CA PRO A 78 -12.23 -2.89 -33.59
C PRO A 78 -13.69 -2.70 -34.04
N GLY A 79 -14.35 -3.78 -34.50
CA GLY A 79 -15.76 -3.76 -34.88
C GLY A 79 -16.75 -3.55 -33.73
N CYS A 80 -16.30 -3.64 -32.48
CA CYS A 80 -17.08 -3.42 -31.26
C CYS A 80 -16.67 -2.11 -30.53
N SER A 81 -15.85 -1.29 -31.16
CA SER A 81 -15.37 -0.01 -30.59
C SER A 81 -16.52 1.01 -30.49
N GLY A 82 -16.36 1.99 -29.58
CA GLY A 82 -17.34 3.08 -29.40
C GLY A 82 -18.53 2.75 -28.48
N HIS A 83 -18.67 1.50 -28.00
CA HIS A 83 -19.75 1.06 -27.11
C HIS A 83 -19.37 1.08 -25.62
N GLY A 84 -18.27 1.71 -25.25
CA GLY A 84 -17.82 1.79 -23.86
C GLY A 84 -17.19 0.52 -23.29
N LEU A 85 -16.96 -0.51 -24.12
CA LEU A 85 -16.39 -1.80 -23.68
C LEU A 85 -15.00 -1.67 -23.07
N GLY A 86 -14.17 -0.77 -23.59
CA GLY A 86 -12.84 -0.49 -23.02
C GLY A 86 -12.93 0.01 -21.59
N THR A 87 -13.88 0.89 -21.28
CA THR A 87 -14.16 1.36 -19.92
C THR A 87 -14.62 0.22 -19.02
N GLN A 88 -15.54 -0.61 -19.49
CA GLN A 88 -16.08 -1.74 -18.72
C GLN A 88 -14.99 -2.78 -18.42
N LEU A 89 -14.12 -3.09 -19.39
CA LEU A 89 -12.97 -3.99 -19.21
C LEU A 89 -11.96 -3.42 -18.21
N LEU A 90 -11.69 -2.10 -18.27
CA LEU A 90 -10.77 -1.44 -17.33
C LEU A 90 -11.32 -1.50 -15.91
N GLN A 91 -12.58 -1.16 -15.70
CA GLN A 91 -13.26 -1.24 -14.40
C GLN A 91 -13.28 -2.69 -13.85
N ALA A 92 -13.57 -3.66 -14.73
CA ALA A 92 -13.53 -5.06 -14.35
C ALA A 92 -12.10 -5.54 -13.97
N ALA A 93 -11.08 -5.04 -14.66
CA ALA A 93 -9.68 -5.31 -14.31
C ALA A 93 -9.28 -4.68 -12.97
N GLU A 94 -9.74 -3.46 -12.68
CA GLU A 94 -9.57 -2.80 -11.38
C GLU A 94 -10.21 -3.61 -10.26
N GLN A 95 -11.47 -3.99 -10.43
CA GLN A 95 -12.21 -4.80 -9.47
C GLN A 95 -11.53 -6.17 -9.23
N ALA A 96 -11.12 -6.84 -10.30
CA ALA A 96 -10.43 -8.12 -10.23
C ALA A 96 -9.06 -8.01 -9.50
N ALA A 97 -8.33 -6.91 -9.71
CA ALA A 97 -7.08 -6.65 -8.99
C ALA A 97 -7.35 -6.40 -7.50
N PHE A 98 -8.38 -5.62 -7.16
CA PHE A 98 -8.76 -5.33 -5.79
C PHE A 98 -9.24 -6.59 -5.03
N GLU A 99 -10.13 -7.39 -5.62
CA GLU A 99 -10.60 -8.67 -5.07
C GLU A 99 -9.44 -9.68 -4.91
N GLY A 100 -8.43 -9.60 -5.78
CA GLY A 100 -7.16 -10.32 -5.65
C GLY A 100 -6.25 -9.81 -4.53
N GLY A 101 -6.70 -8.84 -3.72
CA GLY A 101 -5.97 -8.26 -2.60
C GLY A 101 -4.85 -7.32 -3.03
N ARG A 102 -4.99 -6.64 -4.16
CA ARG A 102 -4.05 -5.62 -4.66
C ARG A 102 -4.72 -4.26 -4.65
N PHE A 103 -4.06 -3.27 -4.09
CA PHE A 103 -4.63 -1.92 -4.01
C PHE A 103 -3.96 -0.92 -4.96
N VAL A 104 -2.99 -1.36 -5.78
CA VAL A 104 -2.43 -0.55 -6.87
C VAL A 104 -2.44 -1.35 -8.17
N LEU A 105 -2.98 -0.76 -9.22
CA LEU A 105 -2.93 -1.30 -10.58
C LEU A 105 -2.01 -0.44 -11.44
N ARG A 106 -0.97 -1.06 -12.01
CA ARG A 106 0.00 -0.45 -12.92
C ARG A 106 -0.18 -0.95 -14.33
N LEU A 107 0.15 -0.11 -15.29
CA LEU A 107 0.16 -0.47 -16.71
C LEU A 107 1.23 0.31 -17.47
N GLU A 108 1.60 -0.20 -18.62
CA GLU A 108 2.41 0.47 -19.64
C GLU A 108 1.55 0.65 -20.89
N VAL A 109 1.66 1.83 -21.52
CA VAL A 109 0.95 2.17 -22.74
C VAL A 109 1.89 2.87 -23.73
N ARG A 110 1.77 2.55 -25.00
CA ARG A 110 2.52 3.21 -26.06
C ARG A 110 2.27 4.73 -26.03
N GLU A 111 3.33 5.52 -26.13
CA GLU A 111 3.21 6.98 -26.13
C GLU A 111 2.43 7.53 -27.33
N ASP A 112 2.40 6.76 -28.43
CA ASP A 112 1.67 7.08 -29.65
C ASP A 112 0.22 6.55 -29.68
N ASN A 113 -0.31 6.08 -28.53
CA ASN A 113 -1.72 5.64 -28.38
C ASN A 113 -2.54 6.66 -27.57
N PRO A 114 -2.96 7.79 -28.18
CA PRO A 114 -3.68 8.85 -27.47
C PRO A 114 -5.05 8.39 -26.93
N GLY A 115 -5.68 7.41 -27.60
CA GLY A 115 -6.99 6.88 -27.16
C GLY A 115 -6.90 6.13 -25.82
N ALA A 116 -5.91 5.23 -25.67
CA ALA A 116 -5.68 4.50 -24.43
C ALA A 116 -5.20 5.45 -23.32
N ILE A 117 -4.30 6.38 -23.63
CA ILE A 117 -3.82 7.39 -22.68
C ILE A 117 -4.96 8.22 -22.14
N ALA A 118 -5.87 8.69 -23.01
CA ALA A 118 -7.05 9.45 -22.61
C ALA A 118 -8.01 8.63 -21.74
N LEU A 119 -8.17 7.33 -22.06
CA LEU A 119 -8.97 6.40 -21.25
C LEU A 119 -8.42 6.30 -19.83
N TYR A 120 -7.13 6.03 -19.68
CA TYR A 120 -6.48 5.86 -18.36
C TYR A 120 -6.56 7.16 -17.55
N ARG A 121 -6.21 8.30 -18.13
CA ARG A 121 -6.32 9.61 -17.43
C ARG A 121 -7.75 9.93 -16.99
N LYS A 122 -8.73 9.66 -17.83
CA LYS A 122 -10.17 9.83 -17.49
C LYS A 122 -10.60 8.96 -16.30
N HIS A 123 -9.99 7.79 -16.14
CA HIS A 123 -10.29 6.85 -15.05
C HIS A 123 -9.39 7.03 -13.83
N GLY A 124 -8.68 8.16 -13.70
CA GLY A 124 -7.90 8.50 -12.52
C GLY A 124 -6.53 7.82 -12.43
N TYR A 125 -6.03 7.27 -13.55
CA TYR A 125 -4.64 6.84 -13.60
C TYR A 125 -3.73 8.05 -13.74
N ARG A 126 -2.66 8.07 -12.93
CA ARG A 126 -1.59 9.06 -13.05
C ARG A 126 -0.38 8.47 -13.76
N GLU A 127 0.29 9.28 -14.53
CA GLU A 127 1.59 8.94 -15.13
C GLU A 127 2.68 9.07 -14.06
N TRP A 128 3.48 8.02 -13.87
CA TRP A 128 4.53 7.99 -12.86
C TRP A 128 5.92 7.68 -13.43
N GLY A 129 6.04 7.51 -14.74
CA GLY A 129 7.33 7.29 -15.38
C GLY A 129 7.23 6.90 -16.84
N ARG A 130 8.38 6.62 -17.43
CA ARG A 130 8.54 6.21 -18.84
C ARG A 130 9.59 5.11 -18.92
N TYR A 131 9.37 4.16 -19.81
CA TYR A 131 10.40 3.24 -20.31
C TYR A 131 10.78 3.65 -21.71
N LEU A 132 12.07 3.93 -21.93
CA LEU A 132 12.60 4.20 -23.25
C LEU A 132 12.83 2.89 -24.00
N ASP A 133 12.57 2.91 -25.32
CA ASP A 133 12.85 1.75 -26.20
C ASP A 133 12.18 0.45 -25.71
N TYR A 134 10.90 0.56 -25.35
CA TYR A 134 10.20 -0.52 -24.65
C TYR A 134 9.57 -1.55 -25.56
N TYR A 135 8.96 -1.10 -26.68
CA TYR A 135 8.28 -1.96 -27.64
C TYR A 135 9.24 -2.47 -28.72
N GLU A 136 8.88 -3.57 -29.41
CA GLU A 136 9.71 -4.18 -30.47
C GLU A 136 10.08 -3.19 -31.57
N ASP A 137 9.29 -2.17 -31.83
CA ASP A 137 9.50 -1.10 -32.80
C ASP A 137 10.20 0.13 -32.23
N HIS A 138 10.82 0.00 -31.06
CA HIS A 138 11.56 1.07 -30.36
C HIS A 138 10.71 2.23 -29.85
N THR A 139 9.38 2.10 -29.84
CA THR A 139 8.50 3.11 -29.25
C THR A 139 8.60 3.08 -27.72
N ASP A 140 8.56 4.25 -27.09
CA ASP A 140 8.55 4.39 -25.64
C ASP A 140 7.21 3.98 -25.04
N ALA A 141 7.23 3.54 -23.78
CA ALA A 141 6.05 3.30 -22.98
C ALA A 141 5.89 4.35 -21.88
N LEU A 142 4.72 4.97 -21.82
CA LEU A 142 4.31 5.71 -20.62
C LEU A 142 3.82 4.72 -19.56
N ARG A 143 4.19 4.98 -18.31
CA ARG A 143 3.83 4.15 -17.16
C ARG A 143 2.75 4.85 -16.36
N PHE A 144 1.64 4.17 -16.18
CA PHE A 144 0.51 4.66 -15.42
C PHE A 144 0.22 3.78 -14.21
N GLU A 145 -0.29 4.38 -13.14
CA GLU A 145 -0.79 3.65 -11.98
C GLU A 145 -2.04 4.30 -11.42
N LYS A 146 -2.82 3.50 -10.69
CA LYS A 146 -4.00 3.94 -9.95
C LYS A 146 -4.08 3.19 -8.63
N VAL A 147 -4.35 3.93 -7.54
CA VAL A 147 -4.75 3.34 -6.25
C VAL A 147 -6.19 2.88 -6.34
N LEU A 148 -6.41 1.60 -6.06
CA LEU A 148 -7.73 0.97 -6.08
C LEU A 148 -8.32 1.04 -4.66
N ARG A 149 -9.56 1.55 -4.55
CA ARG A 149 -10.24 1.68 -3.26
C ARG A 149 -11.41 0.70 -3.09
N GLY A 150 -11.87 0.09 -4.20
CA GLY A 150 -13.07 -0.74 -4.24
C GLY A 150 -14.30 0.00 -3.69
N ASP A 151 -15.30 -0.75 -3.26
CA ASP A 151 -16.48 -0.21 -2.56
C ASP A 151 -16.25 -0.07 -1.04
N ALA A 152 -15.00 -0.20 -0.59
CA ALA A 152 -14.62 -0.17 0.81
C ALA A 152 -14.48 1.27 1.33
N GLU A 153 -15.55 2.05 1.27
CA GLU A 153 -15.62 3.33 1.97
C GLU A 153 -15.80 3.07 3.47
N VAL A 154 -14.75 3.30 4.24
CA VAL A 154 -14.87 3.54 5.67
C VAL A 154 -14.96 5.05 5.83
N GLU A 155 -16.11 5.53 6.32
CA GLU A 155 -16.23 6.91 6.78
C GLU A 155 -15.29 7.07 8.00
N SER A 156 -14.06 7.44 7.74
CA SER A 156 -13.09 7.72 8.80
C SER A 156 -12.87 9.23 8.88
N ASN A 157 -13.14 9.79 10.05
CA ASN A 157 -12.88 11.20 10.35
C ASN A 157 -11.42 11.43 10.83
N VAL A 158 -10.52 10.48 10.61
CA VAL A 158 -9.10 10.63 10.95
C VAL A 158 -8.45 11.56 9.93
N PRO A 159 -7.92 12.72 10.36
CA PRO A 159 -7.25 13.64 9.44
C PRO A 159 -5.97 13.03 8.89
N TYR A 160 -5.65 13.36 7.65
CA TYR A 160 -4.42 12.91 6.99
C TYR A 160 -3.38 14.03 6.93
N PHE A 161 -2.15 13.72 7.35
CA PHE A 161 -0.99 14.61 7.25
C PHE A 161 0.20 13.85 6.64
N PRO A 162 0.78 14.33 5.53
CA PRO A 162 2.00 13.75 5.01
C PRO A 162 3.18 14.06 5.94
N GLN A 163 4.12 13.12 6.07
CA GLN A 163 5.37 13.38 6.77
C GLN A 163 6.17 14.48 6.06
N SER A 164 6.84 15.34 6.82
CA SER A 164 7.64 16.44 6.27
C SER A 164 9.07 16.04 5.94
N GLN A 165 9.57 14.93 6.49
CA GLN A 165 10.92 14.40 6.30
C GLN A 165 10.87 12.89 6.08
N GLU A 166 11.84 12.33 5.35
CA GLU A 166 11.89 10.88 5.01
C GLU A 166 11.89 9.95 6.22
N PHE A 167 12.28 10.43 7.39
CA PHE A 167 12.43 9.65 8.62
C PHE A 167 11.33 9.88 9.67
N THR A 168 10.32 10.68 9.36
CA THR A 168 9.28 11.10 10.33
C THR A 168 7.94 10.39 10.19
N CYS A 169 7.91 9.20 9.55
CA CYS A 169 6.67 8.42 9.39
C CYS A 169 5.96 8.13 10.72
N GLY A 170 6.69 7.73 11.76
CA GLY A 170 6.13 7.49 13.10
C GLY A 170 5.52 8.74 13.74
N PRO A 171 6.26 9.86 13.82
CA PRO A 171 5.73 11.16 14.24
C PRO A 171 4.47 11.58 13.50
N ALA A 172 4.45 11.51 12.17
CA ALA A 172 3.29 11.88 11.37
C ALA A 172 2.06 10.99 11.68
N CYS A 173 2.25 9.67 11.83
CA CYS A 173 1.18 8.78 12.29
C CYS A 173 0.66 9.16 13.67
N LEU A 174 1.55 9.49 14.61
CA LEU A 174 1.14 9.92 15.95
C LEU A 174 0.38 11.25 15.91
N MET A 175 0.81 12.20 15.07
CA MET A 175 0.13 13.49 14.91
C MET A 175 -1.27 13.33 14.32
N MET A 176 -1.47 12.42 13.34
CA MET A 176 -2.79 12.09 12.81
C MET A 176 -3.71 11.51 13.90
N ALA A 177 -3.19 10.61 14.73
CA ALA A 177 -3.93 10.06 15.86
C ALA A 177 -4.29 11.14 16.91
N LEU A 178 -3.34 12.00 17.26
CA LEU A 178 -3.58 13.14 18.17
C LEU A 178 -4.67 14.08 17.64
N ALA A 179 -4.62 14.42 16.35
CA ALA A 179 -5.61 15.29 15.73
C ALA A 179 -7.01 14.65 15.65
N HIS A 180 -7.08 13.31 15.61
CA HIS A 180 -8.35 12.59 15.67
C HIS A 180 -8.98 12.66 17.07
N PHE A 181 -8.21 12.39 18.12
CA PHE A 181 -8.69 12.36 19.49
C PHE A 181 -8.80 13.75 20.15
N GLN A 182 -8.04 14.73 19.67
CA GLN A 182 -7.96 16.06 20.26
C GLN A 182 -8.38 17.12 19.25
N PRO A 183 -9.63 17.58 19.20
CA PRO A 183 -10.13 18.49 18.15
C PRO A 183 -9.37 19.81 18.01
N ASN A 184 -8.68 20.25 19.08
CA ASN A 184 -7.89 21.48 19.10
C ASN A 184 -6.40 21.24 18.81
N TYR A 185 -6.00 19.99 18.53
CA TYR A 185 -4.62 19.66 18.21
C TYR A 185 -4.18 20.36 16.91
N ARG A 186 -3.10 21.09 16.99
CA ARG A 186 -2.49 21.76 15.83
C ARG A 186 -1.18 21.07 15.51
N TRP A 187 -1.12 20.50 14.33
CA TRP A 187 0.11 19.90 13.83
C TRP A 187 0.92 20.95 13.04
N ASP A 188 2.23 20.89 13.14
CA ASP A 188 3.16 21.60 12.29
C ASP A 188 4.48 20.81 12.20
N ALA A 189 5.36 21.21 11.28
CA ALA A 189 6.65 20.54 11.08
C ALA A 189 7.57 20.64 12.32
N VAL A 190 7.38 21.64 13.18
CA VAL A 190 8.17 21.79 14.42
C VAL A 190 7.74 20.73 15.44
N GLU A 191 6.43 20.48 15.58
CA GLU A 191 5.91 19.44 16.46
C GLU A 191 6.28 18.04 15.96
N GLU A 192 6.27 17.82 14.64
CA GLU A 192 6.73 16.56 14.03
C GLU A 192 8.19 16.27 14.38
N ILE A 193 9.08 17.25 14.23
CA ILE A 193 10.50 17.11 14.62
C ILE A 193 10.67 16.97 16.13
N ARG A 194 9.82 17.60 16.95
CA ARG A 194 9.85 17.43 18.41
C ARG A 194 9.50 16.00 18.79
N ILE A 195 8.44 15.41 18.23
CA ILE A 195 8.07 14.01 18.43
C ILE A 195 9.20 13.08 17.96
N TRP A 196 9.79 13.37 16.80
CA TRP A 196 10.93 12.59 16.30
C TRP A 196 12.11 12.61 17.27
N ARG A 197 12.53 13.77 17.77
CA ARG A 197 13.62 13.90 18.75
C ARG A 197 13.37 13.14 20.05
N GLU A 198 12.10 13.07 20.49
CA GLU A 198 11.69 12.35 21.67
C GLU A 198 11.65 10.83 21.49
N SER A 199 11.59 10.33 20.24
CA SER A 199 11.29 8.94 19.90
C SER A 199 12.36 8.24 19.10
N THR A 200 13.35 8.98 18.56
CA THR A 200 14.41 8.39 17.73
C THR A 200 15.42 7.61 18.56
N THR A 201 15.83 6.47 18.03
CA THR A 201 16.90 5.63 18.62
C THR A 201 18.26 5.90 18.00
N ILE A 202 18.37 6.79 17.02
CA ILE A 202 19.60 7.04 16.26
C ILE A 202 19.89 8.53 16.22
N PHE A 203 21.01 8.92 16.84
CA PHE A 203 21.56 10.27 16.78
C PHE A 203 22.77 10.34 15.80
N MET A 204 22.58 11.05 14.69
CA MET A 204 23.56 11.83 13.91
C MET A 204 24.81 11.21 13.25
N LEU A 205 25.26 10.00 13.49
CA LEU A 205 26.50 9.50 12.88
C LEU A 205 26.37 8.99 11.43
N SER A 206 25.14 8.88 10.90
CA SER A 206 24.91 8.46 9.50
C SER A 206 23.54 8.91 8.95
N GLY A 207 23.14 10.13 9.26
CA GLY A 207 21.83 10.67 8.93
C GLY A 207 20.77 10.42 10.00
N PRO A 208 19.60 11.08 9.88
CA PRO A 208 18.50 10.90 10.82
C PRO A 208 17.92 9.49 10.73
N GLY A 209 17.69 8.87 11.89
CA GLY A 209 17.06 7.56 11.98
C GLY A 209 15.57 7.65 12.25
N GLY A 210 14.84 6.57 11.96
CA GLY A 210 13.43 6.44 12.31
C GLY A 210 13.18 6.33 13.82
N CYS A 211 11.91 6.28 14.21
CA CYS A 211 11.47 6.17 15.60
C CYS A 211 11.25 4.71 16.01
N GLY A 212 11.65 4.39 17.24
CA GLY A 212 11.33 3.11 17.86
C GLY A 212 9.95 3.09 18.52
N PRO A 213 9.34 1.90 18.69
CA PRO A 213 7.99 1.77 19.26
C PRO A 213 7.88 2.33 20.68
N LEU A 214 8.85 2.08 21.55
CA LEU A 214 8.81 2.54 22.94
C LEU A 214 8.94 4.07 23.03
N GLY A 215 9.80 4.67 22.19
CA GLY A 215 9.91 6.13 22.13
C GLY A 215 8.62 6.80 21.65
N LEU A 216 7.97 6.24 20.61
CA LEU A 216 6.68 6.73 20.12
C LEU A 216 5.57 6.57 21.18
N ALA A 217 5.55 5.45 21.92
CA ALA A 217 4.59 5.22 22.99
C ALA A 217 4.72 6.26 24.11
N LEU A 218 5.95 6.55 24.54
CA LEU A 218 6.22 7.60 25.54
C LEU A 218 5.83 9.00 25.02
N ALA A 219 6.07 9.28 23.74
CA ALA A 219 5.68 10.56 23.13
C ALA A 219 4.15 10.71 23.03
N ALA A 220 3.42 9.61 22.78
CA ALA A 220 1.96 9.57 22.76
C ALA A 220 1.38 9.78 24.17
N GLN A 221 1.88 9.06 25.17
CA GLN A 221 1.45 9.21 26.56
C GLN A 221 1.65 10.64 27.10
N ARG A 222 2.80 11.25 26.80
CA ARG A 222 3.08 12.65 27.17
C ARG A 222 2.07 13.65 26.60
N ARG A 223 1.42 13.29 25.49
CA ARG A 223 0.40 14.10 24.82
C ARG A 223 -1.02 13.70 25.19
N GLY A 224 -1.16 12.88 26.25
CA GLY A 224 -2.46 12.51 26.85
C GLY A 224 -3.17 11.34 26.16
N LEU A 225 -2.51 10.57 25.28
CA LEU A 225 -3.09 9.35 24.74
C LEU A 225 -2.77 8.15 25.63
N HIS A 226 -3.73 7.24 25.74
CA HIS A 226 -3.52 5.92 26.34
C HIS A 226 -2.97 4.97 25.26
N VAL A 227 -1.88 4.28 25.60
CA VAL A 227 -1.12 3.47 24.64
C VAL A 227 -0.87 2.10 25.22
N LYS A 228 -1.07 1.06 24.41
CA LYS A 228 -0.59 -0.30 24.65
C LYS A 228 0.38 -0.69 23.54
N VAL A 229 1.52 -1.27 23.89
CA VAL A 229 2.55 -1.66 22.94
C VAL A 229 2.57 -3.17 22.77
N LEU A 230 2.54 -3.65 21.52
CA LEU A 230 2.76 -5.05 21.16
C LEU A 230 4.08 -5.18 20.44
N LEU A 231 4.96 -6.03 20.96
CA LEU A 231 6.30 -6.31 20.40
C LEU A 231 6.53 -7.81 20.29
N SER A 232 6.94 -8.30 19.12
CA SER A 232 7.24 -9.72 18.94
C SER A 232 8.56 -10.17 19.55
N HIS A 233 9.41 -9.24 19.99
CA HIS A 233 10.76 -9.52 20.54
C HIS A 233 11.05 -8.67 21.75
N GLU A 234 11.68 -9.27 22.73
CA GLU A 234 12.34 -8.56 23.83
C GLU A 234 13.74 -8.13 23.42
N GLY A 235 14.25 -7.07 24.03
CA GLY A 235 15.62 -6.63 23.78
C GLY A 235 15.75 -5.53 22.73
N PRO A 236 16.98 -5.20 22.32
CA PRO A 236 17.26 -4.12 21.37
C PRO A 236 16.74 -4.42 19.98
N LEU A 237 16.06 -3.45 19.36
CA LEU A 237 15.46 -3.57 18.03
C LEU A 237 16.36 -2.96 16.95
N PHE A 238 16.24 -3.44 15.71
CA PHE A 238 16.91 -2.92 14.50
C PHE A 238 18.44 -2.98 14.46
N LEU A 239 19.12 -3.61 15.43
CA LEU A 239 20.58 -3.65 15.51
C LEU A 239 21.23 -4.43 14.35
N ASP A 240 20.55 -5.42 13.78
CA ASP A 240 21.06 -6.24 12.67
C ASP A 240 21.33 -5.42 11.39
N SER A 241 20.69 -4.27 11.25
CA SER A 241 20.88 -3.36 10.11
C SER A 241 22.07 -2.41 10.28
N VAL A 242 22.67 -2.35 11.48
CA VAL A 242 23.71 -1.40 11.84
C VAL A 242 25.09 -2.06 11.81
N ARG A 243 25.96 -1.61 10.89
CA ARG A 243 27.32 -2.15 10.72
C ARG A 243 28.35 -1.52 11.67
N SER A 244 28.17 -0.25 12.03
CA SER A 244 29.10 0.47 12.91
C SER A 244 28.93 0.05 14.38
N PRO A 245 29.98 -0.44 15.07
CA PRO A 245 29.92 -0.77 16.50
C PRO A 245 29.53 0.40 17.39
N ALA A 246 30.11 1.59 17.15
CA ALA A 246 29.79 2.81 17.90
C ALA A 246 28.33 3.23 17.75
N LYS A 247 27.77 3.11 16.53
CA LYS A 247 26.36 3.40 16.29
C LYS A 247 25.46 2.38 17.00
N ARG A 248 25.85 1.11 17.01
CA ARG A 248 25.12 0.03 17.69
C ARG A 248 25.06 0.28 19.20
N GLU A 249 26.17 0.66 19.81
CA GLU A 249 26.24 1.01 21.23
C GLU A 249 25.31 2.17 21.59
N VAL A 250 25.31 3.25 20.80
CA VAL A 250 24.42 4.40 21.03
C VAL A 250 22.94 3.99 20.91
N MET A 251 22.62 3.14 19.93
CA MET A 251 21.24 2.63 19.79
C MET A 251 20.81 1.75 20.95
N GLU A 252 21.71 0.92 21.49
CA GLU A 252 21.45 0.09 22.66
C GLU A 252 21.21 0.94 23.89
N LEU A 253 22.02 1.96 24.13
CA LEU A 253 21.86 2.91 25.23
C LEU A 253 20.54 3.68 25.14
N ALA A 254 20.20 4.21 23.96
CA ALA A 254 18.95 4.93 23.74
C ALA A 254 17.72 4.03 23.97
N GLN A 255 17.78 2.77 23.52
CA GLN A 255 16.69 1.82 23.75
C GLN A 255 16.62 1.35 25.19
N THR A 256 17.73 1.31 25.90
CA THR A 256 17.78 1.02 27.35
C THR A 256 17.09 2.14 28.13
N ASP A 257 17.37 3.40 27.82
CA ASP A 257 16.65 4.56 28.42
C ASP A 257 15.15 4.46 28.17
N PHE A 258 14.71 4.19 26.94
CA PHE A 258 13.30 4.02 26.65
C PHE A 258 12.64 2.90 27.47
N ARG A 259 13.29 1.75 27.64
CA ARG A 259 12.77 0.64 28.46
C ARG A 259 12.64 1.05 29.92
N GLN A 260 13.67 1.66 30.50
CA GLN A 260 13.61 2.14 31.90
C GLN A 260 12.49 3.14 32.13
N ARG A 261 12.23 4.01 31.15
CA ARG A 261 11.11 4.97 31.21
C ARG A 261 9.76 4.29 31.04
N ILE A 262 9.65 3.27 30.20
CA ILE A 262 8.43 2.45 30.07
C ILE A 262 8.14 1.70 31.39
N GLU A 263 9.14 1.11 32.04
CA GLU A 263 8.99 0.40 33.31
C GLU A 263 8.45 1.29 34.43
N THR A 264 8.71 2.60 34.37
CA THR A 264 8.22 3.60 35.31
C THR A 264 6.96 4.31 34.85
N SER A 265 6.41 3.96 33.70
CA SER A 265 5.18 4.49 33.11
C SER A 265 4.01 3.52 33.28
N ASP A 266 2.79 4.01 33.03
CA ASP A 266 1.58 3.17 33.00
C ASP A 266 1.32 2.57 31.61
N ILE A 267 2.34 2.49 30.72
CA ILE A 267 2.20 1.94 29.38
C ILE A 267 2.36 0.42 29.43
N PRO A 268 1.31 -0.37 29.17
CA PRO A 268 1.44 -1.82 29.07
C PRO A 268 2.21 -2.22 27.83
N VAL A 269 3.21 -3.11 28.01
CA VAL A 269 3.96 -3.71 26.90
C VAL A 269 3.75 -5.22 26.94
N GLU A 270 3.20 -5.77 25.86
CA GLU A 270 3.07 -7.21 25.68
C GLU A 270 4.08 -7.73 24.65
N TYR A 271 4.88 -8.71 25.06
CA TYR A 271 5.86 -9.34 24.18
C TYR A 271 5.23 -10.51 23.43
N ARG A 272 4.48 -10.18 22.38
CA ARG A 272 3.88 -11.11 21.43
C ARG A 272 3.66 -10.47 20.07
N SER A 273 3.42 -11.31 19.09
CA SER A 273 3.06 -10.82 17.75
C SER A 273 1.66 -10.20 17.75
N LEU A 274 1.51 -9.12 16.99
CA LEU A 274 0.22 -8.55 16.60
C LEU A 274 -0.59 -9.59 15.82
N ASP A 275 -1.87 -9.71 16.11
CA ASP A 275 -2.83 -10.48 15.33
C ASP A 275 -3.98 -9.62 14.77
N LEU A 276 -4.89 -10.26 14.02
CA LEU A 276 -6.03 -9.58 13.41
C LEU A 276 -7.00 -9.00 14.45
N ASN A 277 -7.20 -9.71 15.56
CA ASN A 277 -8.19 -9.34 16.56
C ASN A 277 -7.72 -8.12 17.36
N ASP A 278 -6.41 -7.98 17.61
CA ASP A 278 -5.87 -6.79 18.28
C ASP A 278 -6.30 -5.49 17.58
N LEU A 279 -6.20 -5.48 16.25
CA LEU A 279 -6.57 -4.31 15.45
C LEU A 279 -8.09 -4.11 15.42
N ARG A 280 -8.85 -5.20 15.23
CA ARG A 280 -10.31 -5.15 15.19
C ARG A 280 -10.91 -4.65 16.49
N GLU A 281 -10.45 -5.17 17.63
CA GLU A 281 -10.92 -4.75 18.95
C GLU A 281 -10.56 -3.30 19.24
N THR A 282 -9.35 -2.87 18.86
CA THR A 282 -8.92 -1.48 18.98
C THR A 282 -9.83 -0.54 18.20
N LEU A 283 -10.04 -0.83 16.91
CA LEU A 283 -10.90 -0.02 16.05
C LEU A 283 -12.37 -0.03 16.49
N ALA A 284 -12.90 -1.18 16.91
CA ALA A 284 -14.28 -1.30 17.41
C ALA A 284 -14.54 -0.48 18.68
N ARG A 285 -13.48 -0.17 19.44
CA ARG A 285 -13.54 0.71 20.63
C ARG A 285 -13.22 2.18 20.32
N GLY A 286 -13.17 2.55 19.04
CA GLY A 286 -12.84 3.91 18.61
C GLY A 286 -11.36 4.25 18.70
N GLY A 287 -10.48 3.27 18.94
CA GLY A 287 -9.03 3.45 18.96
C GLY A 287 -8.42 3.42 17.55
N LEU A 288 -7.13 3.73 17.47
CA LEU A 288 -6.32 3.66 16.25
C LEU A 288 -5.05 2.83 16.53
N ALA A 289 -4.36 2.40 15.47
CA ALA A 289 -3.13 1.64 15.65
C ALA A 289 -2.00 2.16 14.75
N LEU A 290 -0.86 2.52 15.37
CA LEU A 290 0.37 2.74 14.62
C LEU A 290 1.06 1.39 14.43
N VAL A 291 1.26 0.95 13.20
CA VAL A 291 1.82 -0.37 12.90
C VAL A 291 3.11 -0.22 12.10
N LEU A 292 4.16 -0.91 12.57
CA LEU A 292 5.41 -1.01 11.84
C LEU A 292 5.26 -2.03 10.70
N ILE A 293 5.51 -1.58 9.49
CA ILE A 293 5.48 -2.43 8.30
C ILE A 293 6.83 -2.46 7.58
N SER A 294 7.01 -3.42 6.69
CA SER A 294 8.03 -3.35 5.65
C SER A 294 7.47 -2.59 4.45
N ALA A 295 8.11 -1.50 4.07
CA ALA A 295 7.72 -0.72 2.89
C ALA A 295 7.90 -1.47 1.56
N PHE A 296 8.52 -2.65 1.57
CA PHE A 296 8.87 -3.40 0.36
C PHE A 296 7.67 -3.74 -0.53
N GLN A 297 6.53 -4.05 0.06
CA GLN A 297 5.33 -4.44 -0.71
C GLN A 297 4.62 -3.24 -1.32
N MET A 298 4.80 -2.04 -0.76
CA MET A 298 4.24 -0.78 -1.25
C MET A 298 5.25 -0.04 -2.14
N LEU A 299 6.43 0.24 -1.62
CA LEU A 299 7.43 1.12 -2.24
C LEU A 299 8.56 0.37 -2.96
N GLY A 300 8.63 -0.96 -2.84
CA GLY A 300 9.71 -1.78 -3.43
C GLY A 300 11.05 -1.73 -2.66
N VAL A 301 11.13 -0.96 -1.58
CA VAL A 301 12.34 -0.79 -0.76
C VAL A 301 12.18 -1.44 0.61
N LYS A 302 13.24 -2.11 1.08
CA LYS A 302 13.23 -2.83 2.38
C LYS A 302 13.63 -1.89 3.51
N VAL A 303 12.75 -0.96 3.86
CA VAL A 303 12.91 -0.06 4.99
C VAL A 303 11.79 -0.25 5.99
N PRO A 304 12.04 -0.04 7.31
CA PRO A 304 10.95 0.00 8.29
C PRO A 304 10.13 1.25 8.07
N HIS A 305 8.81 1.12 8.14
CA HIS A 305 7.89 2.22 7.91
C HIS A 305 6.69 2.14 8.84
N TRP A 306 6.25 3.26 9.38
CA TRP A 306 5.08 3.36 10.22
C TRP A 306 3.88 3.81 9.40
N VAL A 307 2.76 3.12 9.58
CA VAL A 307 1.46 3.51 9.02
C VAL A 307 0.41 3.56 10.13
N LEU A 308 -0.64 4.34 9.92
CA LEU A 308 -1.76 4.45 10.85
C LEU A 308 -2.95 3.65 10.34
N VAL A 309 -3.40 2.65 11.10
CA VAL A 309 -4.64 1.90 10.83
C VAL A 309 -5.80 2.68 11.40
N ILE A 310 -6.78 3.02 10.55
CA ILE A 310 -7.88 3.93 10.84
C ILE A 310 -9.26 3.28 10.71
N GLY A 311 -9.34 2.06 10.20
CA GLY A 311 -10.62 1.37 10.01
C GLY A 311 -10.47 -0.07 9.54
N ASP A 312 -11.57 -0.81 9.63
CA ASP A 312 -11.72 -2.19 9.14
C ASP A 312 -13.05 -2.34 8.39
N THR A 313 -13.00 -2.83 7.15
CA THR A 313 -14.18 -3.12 6.32
C THR A 313 -14.71 -4.55 6.51
N GLY A 314 -14.10 -5.33 7.42
CA GLY A 314 -14.34 -6.79 7.56
C GLY A 314 -13.43 -7.66 6.70
N THR A 315 -12.90 -7.14 5.60
CA THR A 315 -11.97 -7.82 4.68
C THR A 315 -10.65 -7.09 4.48
N HIS A 316 -10.64 -5.76 4.69
CA HIS A 316 -9.49 -4.89 4.51
C HIS A 316 -9.33 -3.97 5.72
N PHE A 317 -8.10 -3.74 6.16
CA PHE A 317 -7.78 -2.59 6.99
C PHE A 317 -7.64 -1.36 6.11
N VAL A 318 -8.17 -0.24 6.58
CA VAL A 318 -7.96 1.06 5.95
C VAL A 318 -6.83 1.76 6.69
N ILE A 319 -5.83 2.22 5.96
CA ILE A 319 -4.65 2.86 6.55
C ILE A 319 -4.40 4.25 5.98
N HIS A 320 -3.71 5.06 6.76
CA HIS A 320 -3.01 6.25 6.29
C HIS A 320 -1.52 5.94 6.17
N ASP A 321 -0.95 6.11 4.98
CA ASP A 321 0.49 6.10 4.76
C ASP A 321 0.99 7.55 4.80
N PRO A 322 1.82 7.95 5.76
CA PRO A 322 2.31 9.33 5.82
C PRO A 322 3.31 9.69 4.73
N PHE A 323 3.89 8.72 4.04
CA PHE A 323 4.84 8.98 2.96
C PHE A 323 4.13 9.27 1.65
N VAL A 324 4.44 10.42 1.05
CA VAL A 324 3.99 10.82 -0.29
C VAL A 324 5.22 11.02 -1.17
N ASP A 325 5.33 10.23 -2.23
CA ASP A 325 6.42 10.35 -3.19
C ASP A 325 6.10 11.41 -4.26
N TYR A 326 6.43 12.67 -3.94
CA TYR A 326 6.21 13.80 -4.87
C TYR A 326 7.06 13.71 -6.15
N GLU A 327 8.18 12.95 -6.15
CA GLU A 327 9.03 12.77 -7.35
C GLU A 327 8.30 11.99 -8.44
N VAL A 328 7.42 11.07 -8.05
CA VAL A 328 6.55 10.33 -8.97
C VAL A 328 5.13 10.90 -9.03
N SER A 329 4.95 12.16 -8.65
CA SER A 329 3.67 12.88 -8.69
C SER A 329 2.56 12.27 -7.81
N GLU A 330 2.92 11.58 -6.71
CA GLU A 330 1.96 11.19 -5.68
C GLU A 330 1.33 12.40 -5.00
N THR A 331 0.10 12.24 -4.60
CA THR A 331 -0.66 13.24 -3.86
C THR A 331 -1.08 12.69 -2.49
N PRO A 332 -1.40 13.55 -1.52
CA PRO A 332 -1.97 13.11 -0.25
C PRO A 332 -3.19 12.21 -0.39
N ALA A 333 -4.00 12.40 -1.44
CA ALA A 333 -5.16 11.56 -1.73
C ALA A 333 -4.76 10.12 -2.11
N ASP A 334 -3.60 9.91 -2.72
CA ASP A 334 -3.11 8.58 -3.08
C ASP A 334 -2.64 7.77 -1.88
N CYS A 335 -2.26 8.43 -0.79
CA CYS A 335 -1.68 7.83 0.41
C CYS A 335 -2.65 7.79 1.62
N SER A 336 -3.79 8.48 1.53
CA SER A 336 -4.82 8.48 2.56
C SER A 336 -5.86 7.38 2.33
N SER A 337 -6.39 6.80 3.41
CA SER A 337 -7.50 5.81 3.39
C SER A 337 -7.27 4.64 2.42
N LEU A 338 -6.07 4.05 2.46
CA LEU A 338 -5.70 2.92 1.61
C LEU A 338 -6.30 1.62 2.14
N PRO A 339 -7.15 0.91 1.39
CA PRO A 339 -7.68 -0.38 1.79
C PRO A 339 -6.66 -1.49 1.47
N ILE A 340 -6.16 -2.16 2.49
CA ILE A 340 -5.21 -3.26 2.36
C ILE A 340 -5.85 -4.53 2.93
N SER A 341 -5.94 -5.60 2.14
CA SER A 341 -6.52 -6.87 2.60
C SER A 341 -5.82 -7.36 3.87
N HIS A 342 -6.58 -7.95 4.81
CA HIS A 342 -6.05 -8.39 6.10
C HIS A 342 -4.82 -9.30 5.95
N SER A 343 -4.84 -10.24 5.01
CA SER A 343 -3.73 -11.17 4.77
C SER A 343 -2.48 -10.45 4.26
N LEU A 344 -2.63 -9.48 3.37
CA LEU A 344 -1.52 -8.66 2.86
C LEU A 344 -0.97 -7.77 3.98
N PHE A 345 -1.83 -7.09 4.73
CA PHE A 345 -1.44 -6.22 5.82
C PHE A 345 -0.63 -6.95 6.90
N LEU A 346 -1.13 -8.10 7.38
CA LEU A 346 -0.39 -8.93 8.36
C LEU A 346 0.95 -9.45 7.81
N GLY A 347 1.04 -9.69 6.50
CA GLY A 347 2.28 -10.02 5.83
C GLY A 347 3.26 -8.83 5.74
N MET A 348 2.76 -7.61 5.64
CA MET A 348 3.55 -6.37 5.65
C MET A 348 3.98 -5.98 7.08
N ALA A 349 3.15 -6.26 8.09
CA ALA A 349 3.36 -5.90 9.48
C ALA A 349 4.49 -6.71 10.14
N GLN A 350 5.61 -6.86 9.42
CA GLN A 350 6.84 -7.48 9.91
C GLN A 350 8.06 -6.88 9.22
N PHE A 351 9.16 -6.71 9.94
CA PHE A 351 10.38 -6.12 9.42
C PHE A 351 11.65 -6.91 9.79
N GLY A 352 12.61 -6.90 8.86
CA GLY A 352 13.93 -7.49 9.07
C GLY A 352 13.95 -9.03 8.98
N LYS A 353 15.14 -9.61 9.20
CA LYS A 353 15.34 -11.07 9.10
C LYS A 353 14.65 -11.85 10.21
N GLN A 354 14.52 -11.23 11.39
CA GLN A 354 13.89 -11.84 12.57
C GLN A 354 12.36 -11.68 12.55
N GLY A 355 11.79 -10.96 11.53
CA GLY A 355 10.36 -10.74 11.41
C GLY A 355 9.79 -9.90 12.57
N LEU A 356 10.52 -8.85 12.98
CA LEU A 356 10.05 -7.93 14.02
C LEU A 356 8.65 -7.42 13.71
N ARG A 357 7.73 -7.56 14.66
CA ARG A 357 6.39 -6.96 14.66
C ARG A 357 6.31 -5.96 15.80
N ALA A 358 5.86 -4.75 15.50
CA ALA A 358 5.67 -3.70 16.48
C ALA A 358 4.38 -2.94 16.16
N CYS A 359 3.56 -2.72 17.18
CA CYS A 359 2.31 -2.00 17.08
C CYS A 359 2.07 -1.18 18.34
N LEU A 360 1.54 0.03 18.19
CA LEU A 360 1.01 0.86 19.24
C LEU A 360 -0.51 0.94 19.05
N LEU A 361 -1.26 0.41 20.01
CA LEU A 361 -2.71 0.58 20.08
C LEU A 361 -2.97 1.84 20.90
N VAL A 362 -3.62 2.84 20.30
CA VAL A 362 -3.81 4.16 20.89
C VAL A 362 -5.29 4.49 21.06
N HIS A 363 -5.63 5.08 22.22
CA HIS A 363 -6.98 5.43 22.59
C HIS A 363 -7.01 6.80 23.30
N GLU A 364 -8.16 7.45 23.27
CA GLU A 364 -8.41 8.66 24.04
C GLU A 364 -8.60 8.35 25.53
N GLU A 365 -9.30 7.25 25.84
CA GLU A 365 -9.58 6.81 27.19
C GLU A 365 -8.73 5.60 27.61
N PRO A 366 -8.55 5.38 28.94
CA PRO A 366 -7.81 4.21 29.43
C PRO A 366 -8.37 2.89 28.89
N LEU A 367 -7.45 2.00 28.51
CA LEU A 367 -7.82 0.63 28.20
C LEU A 367 -8.24 -0.10 29.48
N PRO A 368 -9.32 -0.91 29.46
CA PRO A 368 -9.78 -1.66 30.62
C PRO A 368 -8.79 -2.72 31.09
#